data_b24a56e9eda428a0e38d291122c8f1e9
#
_entry.id   b24a56e9eda428a0e38d291122c8f1e9
#
_cell.length_a   1.000
_cell.length_b   1.000
_cell.length_c   1.000
_cell.angle_alpha   90.00
_cell.angle_beta   90.00
_cell.angle_gamma   90.00
#
_symmetry.space_group_name_H-M   'P 1'
#
loop_
_entity.id
_entity.type
_entity.pdbx_description
1 polymer ?
#
loop_
_entity_poly.entity_id
_entity_poly.type
_entity_poly.pdbx_seq_one_letter_code
_entity_poly.pdbx_strand_id
1 'polypeptide(L)'
;MTIRIAVVATALPIVALALSGCVSQSKYEELQTQNQQLQQQVTNLQKEAQFVEAGDLLFPPGGYQLSQAGQAELSKNIVPKLIGLQDAKVVVYGYTDNLLVGPPLQRAGIANNIDLSSRRVDKVVAYLTSQGVNPSMISAKGFGDTHPVASNDAPDGRSKNRRIEIVLEGPGA
;
A
#
# COMPACT_ATOMS: atom_id res chain seq x y z
N MET A 1 79.52 33.46 -24.79
CA MET A 1 78.52 34.48 -24.99
C MET A 1 77.16 33.81 -25.08
N THR A 2 76.49 33.64 -23.94
CA THR A 2 75.28 32.80 -23.81
C THR A 2 74.09 33.74 -23.66
N ILE A 3 73.25 33.74 -24.68
CA ILE A 3 72.02 34.56 -24.70
C ILE A 3 70.93 33.76 -23.97
N ARG A 4 70.47 34.31 -22.83
CA ARG A 4 69.31 33.79 -22.09
C ARG A 4 68.01 34.42 -22.62
N ILE A 5 67.22 33.66 -23.31
CA ILE A 5 65.89 34.12 -23.76
C ILE A 5 64.95 33.92 -22.55
N ALA A 6 64.45 35.03 -22.01
CA ALA A 6 63.42 34.97 -20.98
C ALA A 6 62.06 34.85 -21.67
N VAL A 7 61.41 33.70 -21.40
CA VAL A 7 60.01 33.46 -21.80
C VAL A 7 59.11 34.13 -20.78
N VAL A 8 58.51 35.23 -21.17
CA VAL A 8 57.46 35.88 -20.40
C VAL A 8 56.16 35.12 -20.64
N ALA A 9 55.74 34.32 -19.66
CA ALA A 9 54.46 33.67 -19.67
C ALA A 9 53.37 34.70 -19.29
N THR A 10 52.66 35.22 -20.27
CA THR A 10 51.45 36.00 -20.05
C THR A 10 50.31 35.06 -19.66
N ALA A 11 49.98 35.02 -18.36
CA ALA A 11 48.81 34.35 -17.86
C ALA A 11 47.57 35.16 -18.29
N LEU A 12 46.79 34.64 -19.23
CA LEU A 12 45.43 35.11 -19.50
C LEU A 12 44.53 34.73 -18.33
N PRO A 13 43.78 35.67 -17.74
CA PRO A 13 42.76 35.32 -16.78
C PRO A 13 41.60 34.62 -17.51
N ILE A 14 41.40 33.33 -17.22
CA ILE A 14 40.18 32.63 -17.60
C ILE A 14 39.09 33.25 -16.75
N VAL A 15 38.32 34.18 -17.32
CA VAL A 15 37.05 34.62 -16.74
C VAL A 15 36.06 33.45 -16.89
N ALA A 16 35.99 32.62 -15.89
CA ALA A 16 34.92 31.63 -15.75
C ALA A 16 33.62 32.44 -15.58
N LEU A 17 32.84 32.57 -16.66
CA LEU A 17 31.44 32.94 -16.58
C LEU A 17 30.74 31.79 -15.82
N ALA A 18 30.65 31.92 -14.49
CA ALA A 18 29.74 31.21 -13.68
C ALA A 18 28.33 31.67 -14.10
N LEU A 19 27.67 30.88 -14.95
CA LEU A 19 26.24 30.95 -15.16
C LEU A 19 25.57 30.67 -13.81
N SER A 20 25.33 31.74 -13.06
CA SER A 20 24.68 31.74 -11.76
C SER A 20 23.18 31.48 -11.93
N GLY A 21 22.85 30.25 -12.29
CA GLY A 21 21.57 29.66 -11.97
C GLY A 21 21.56 29.13 -10.53
N CYS A 22 22.20 29.84 -9.60
CA CYS A 22 22.23 29.45 -8.21
C CYS A 22 20.85 29.74 -7.59
N VAL A 23 20.01 28.72 -7.50
CA VAL A 23 19.04 28.68 -6.40
C VAL A 23 19.89 28.88 -5.13
N SER A 24 19.60 29.92 -4.33
CA SER A 24 20.35 30.15 -3.11
C SER A 24 20.29 28.91 -2.22
N GLN A 25 21.35 28.58 -1.49
CA GLN A 25 21.43 27.45 -0.58
C GLN A 25 20.19 27.40 0.32
N SER A 26 19.75 28.54 0.83
CA SER A 26 18.52 28.64 1.66
C SER A 26 17.26 28.25 0.91
N LYS A 27 17.15 28.57 -0.39
CA LYS A 27 15.98 28.15 -1.19
C LYS A 27 15.96 26.66 -1.47
N TYR A 28 17.13 26.07 -1.66
CA TYR A 28 17.28 24.63 -1.80
C TYR A 28 16.88 23.89 -0.52
N GLU A 29 17.33 24.35 0.65
CA GLU A 29 16.98 23.78 1.95
C GLU A 29 15.48 23.94 2.26
N GLU A 30 14.90 25.10 1.93
CA GLU A 30 13.45 25.32 2.05
C GLU A 30 12.65 24.33 1.20
N LEU A 31 13.00 24.16 -0.08
CA LEU A 31 12.35 23.22 -0.99
C LEU A 31 12.52 21.77 -0.52
N GLN A 32 13.67 21.41 0.02
CA GLN A 32 13.91 20.09 0.59
C GLN A 32 13.00 19.82 1.79
N THR A 33 12.85 20.82 2.66
CA THR A 33 11.96 20.74 3.83
C THR A 33 10.50 20.62 3.40
N GLN A 34 10.06 21.42 2.43
CA GLN A 34 8.70 21.34 1.89
C GLN A 34 8.42 19.97 1.24
N ASN A 35 9.37 19.44 0.48
CA ASN A 35 9.23 18.09 -0.10
C ASN A 35 9.10 17.00 0.98
N GLN A 36 9.90 17.08 2.03
CA GLN A 36 9.79 16.14 3.16
C GLN A 36 8.43 16.25 3.85
N GLN A 37 7.94 17.45 4.10
CA GLN A 37 6.62 17.68 4.68
C GLN A 37 5.49 17.13 3.80
N LEU A 38 5.54 17.41 2.49
CA LEU A 38 4.57 16.89 1.53
C LEU A 38 4.59 15.35 1.47
N GLN A 39 5.77 14.74 1.47
CA GLN A 39 5.91 13.28 1.51
C GLN A 39 5.31 12.68 2.79
N GLN A 40 5.51 13.34 3.93
CA GLN A 40 4.89 12.92 5.19
C GLN A 40 3.36 13.05 5.14
N GLN A 41 2.84 14.15 4.59
CA GLN A 41 1.39 14.34 4.43
C GLN A 41 0.80 13.28 3.49
N VAL A 42 1.41 13.02 2.35
CA VAL A 42 0.98 11.94 1.42
C VAL A 42 0.98 10.58 2.12
N THR A 43 2.02 10.25 2.88
CA THR A 43 2.10 8.99 3.62
C THR A 43 1.00 8.88 4.68
N ASN A 44 0.68 9.97 5.38
CA ASN A 44 -0.39 9.97 6.38
C ASN A 44 -1.77 9.83 5.73
N LEU A 45 -2.04 10.56 4.64
CA LEU A 45 -3.29 10.44 3.89
C LEU A 45 -3.47 9.03 3.32
N GLN A 46 -2.40 8.40 2.82
CA GLN A 46 -2.44 7.02 2.36
C GLN A 46 -2.76 6.03 3.48
N LYS A 47 -2.22 6.24 4.69
CA LYS A 47 -2.55 5.41 5.86
C LYS A 47 -4.00 5.58 6.32
N GLU A 48 -4.54 6.79 6.24
CA GLU A 48 -5.95 7.06 6.56
C GLU A 48 -6.91 6.48 5.51
N ALA A 49 -6.42 6.27 4.29
CA ALA A 49 -7.17 5.68 3.19
C ALA A 49 -7.07 4.14 3.13
N GLN A 50 -6.34 3.50 4.06
CA GLN A 50 -6.16 2.06 4.09
C GLN A 50 -6.57 1.48 5.44
N PHE A 51 -7.45 0.48 5.42
CA PHE A 51 -7.83 -0.30 6.59
C PHE A 51 -7.28 -1.71 6.44
N VAL A 52 -6.55 -2.19 7.45
CA VAL A 52 -5.99 -3.55 7.47
C VAL A 52 -6.68 -4.35 8.57
N GLU A 53 -7.40 -5.39 8.17
CA GLU A 53 -8.11 -6.27 9.08
C GLU A 53 -7.41 -7.62 9.17
N ALA A 54 -7.23 -8.13 10.39
CA ALA A 54 -6.66 -9.44 10.59
C ALA A 54 -7.60 -10.52 10.05
N GLY A 55 -7.09 -11.37 9.17
CA GLY A 55 -7.87 -12.47 8.59
C GLY A 55 -8.40 -13.44 9.64
N ASP A 56 -7.65 -13.68 10.70
CA ASP A 56 -8.03 -14.56 11.81
C ASP A 56 -9.19 -13.99 12.65
N LEU A 57 -9.42 -12.68 12.62
CA LEU A 57 -10.60 -12.05 13.21
C LEU A 57 -11.81 -12.18 12.29
N LEU A 58 -11.61 -11.97 11.00
CA LEU A 58 -12.71 -11.96 10.02
C LEU A 58 -13.22 -13.36 9.70
N PHE A 59 -12.33 -14.36 9.68
CA PHE A 59 -12.64 -15.72 9.24
C PHE A 59 -12.26 -16.76 10.29
N PRO A 60 -13.04 -17.85 10.44
CA PRO A 60 -12.60 -18.97 11.25
C PRO A 60 -11.34 -19.63 10.66
N PRO A 61 -10.53 -20.32 11.46
CA PRO A 61 -9.34 -21.02 10.99
C PRO A 61 -9.62 -21.90 9.76
N GLY A 62 -8.87 -21.72 8.68
CA GLY A 62 -9.06 -22.43 7.44
C GLY A 62 -10.38 -22.15 6.71
N GLY A 63 -11.14 -21.13 7.12
CA GLY A 63 -12.41 -20.78 6.52
C GLY A 63 -12.33 -19.61 5.53
N TYR A 64 -13.42 -19.41 4.79
CA TYR A 64 -13.63 -18.26 3.90
C TYR A 64 -14.99 -17.58 4.12
N GLN A 65 -15.83 -18.12 5.01
CA GLN A 65 -17.06 -17.44 5.42
C GLN A 65 -16.75 -16.48 6.57
N LEU A 66 -17.34 -15.27 6.55
CA LEU A 66 -17.19 -14.32 7.64
C LEU A 66 -17.71 -14.92 8.95
N SER A 67 -16.92 -14.80 10.00
CA SER A 67 -17.34 -15.12 11.37
C SER A 67 -18.32 -14.05 11.88
N GLN A 68 -19.04 -14.35 12.94
CA GLN A 68 -19.91 -13.35 13.60
C GLN A 68 -19.08 -12.16 14.13
N ALA A 69 -17.90 -12.44 14.68
CA ALA A 69 -16.96 -11.41 15.14
C ALA A 69 -16.47 -10.56 13.97
N GLY A 70 -16.14 -11.17 12.83
CA GLY A 70 -15.71 -10.47 11.61
C GLY A 70 -16.81 -9.57 11.05
N GLN A 71 -18.06 -10.03 11.03
CA GLN A 71 -19.20 -9.20 10.63
C GLN A 71 -19.37 -7.99 11.56
N ALA A 72 -19.28 -8.21 12.88
CA ALA A 72 -19.37 -7.13 13.86
C ALA A 72 -18.24 -6.11 13.69
N GLU A 73 -17.01 -6.56 13.43
CA GLU A 73 -15.85 -5.70 13.17
C GLU A 73 -16.07 -4.83 11.93
N LEU A 74 -16.45 -5.44 10.81
CA LEU A 74 -16.74 -4.71 9.58
C LEU A 74 -17.88 -3.70 9.76
N SER A 75 -18.97 -4.08 10.43
CA SER A 75 -20.11 -3.19 10.70
C SER A 75 -19.75 -1.99 11.56
N LYS A 76 -18.90 -2.19 12.57
CA LYS A 76 -18.56 -1.15 13.53
C LYS A 76 -17.48 -0.20 12.99
N ASN A 77 -16.47 -0.73 12.35
CA ASN A 77 -15.24 0.00 12.07
C ASN A 77 -15.04 0.36 10.58
N ILE A 78 -15.66 -0.37 9.67
CA ILE A 78 -15.46 -0.20 8.22
C ILE A 78 -16.71 0.41 7.55
N VAL A 79 -17.87 -0.21 7.74
CA VAL A 79 -19.12 0.22 7.08
C VAL A 79 -19.41 1.71 7.27
N PRO A 80 -19.31 2.32 8.47
CA PRO A 80 -19.58 3.74 8.66
C PRO A 80 -18.65 4.68 7.89
N LYS A 81 -17.45 4.21 7.57
CA LYS A 81 -16.45 4.99 6.82
C LYS A 81 -16.67 4.91 5.31
N LEU A 82 -17.35 3.87 4.83
CA LEU A 82 -17.63 3.63 3.43
C LEU A 82 -19.01 4.14 2.99
N ILE A 83 -19.98 4.13 3.91
CA ILE A 83 -21.32 4.68 3.65
C ILE A 83 -21.22 6.20 3.48
N GLY A 84 -21.75 6.72 2.37
CA GLY A 84 -21.75 8.16 2.09
C GLY A 84 -20.56 8.65 1.28
N LEU A 85 -19.58 7.80 0.98
CA LEU A 85 -18.57 8.11 -0.03
C LEU A 85 -19.26 8.19 -1.41
N GLN A 86 -19.02 9.27 -2.18
CA GLN A 86 -19.68 9.45 -3.48
C GLN A 86 -18.69 9.23 -4.58
N ASP A 87 -17.58 9.63 -4.72
CA ASP A 87 -16.69 9.52 -5.88
C ASP A 87 -15.38 8.74 -5.57
N ALA A 88 -15.37 7.92 -4.52
CA ALA A 88 -14.24 7.10 -4.15
C ALA A 88 -14.40 5.67 -4.71
N LYS A 89 -13.29 5.05 -5.08
CA LYS A 89 -13.22 3.62 -5.33
C LYS A 89 -12.72 2.92 -4.08
N VAL A 90 -13.31 1.79 -3.78
CA VAL A 90 -12.92 0.90 -2.68
C VAL A 90 -12.34 -0.37 -3.28
N VAL A 91 -11.12 -0.71 -2.94
CA VAL A 91 -10.51 -1.97 -3.38
C VAL A 91 -10.26 -2.86 -2.18
N VAL A 92 -10.78 -4.07 -2.22
CA VAL A 92 -10.60 -5.08 -1.17
C VAL A 92 -9.56 -6.09 -1.62
N TYR A 93 -8.42 -6.11 -0.96
CA TYR A 93 -7.34 -7.06 -1.23
C TYR A 93 -7.31 -8.16 -0.17
N GLY A 94 -7.12 -9.41 -0.61
CA GLY A 94 -7.03 -10.57 0.28
C GLY A 94 -5.70 -11.26 0.17
N TYR A 95 -5.13 -11.60 1.32
CA TYR A 95 -3.84 -12.28 1.43
C TYR A 95 -3.94 -13.50 2.36
N THR A 96 -3.06 -14.45 2.14
CA THR A 96 -2.89 -15.64 2.99
C THR A 96 -1.45 -15.73 3.49
N ASP A 97 -1.21 -16.65 4.40
CA ASP A 97 0.13 -17.18 4.62
C ASP A 97 0.51 -18.18 3.50
N ASN A 98 1.71 -18.76 3.60
CA ASN A 98 2.24 -19.72 2.62
C ASN A 98 1.83 -21.17 2.88
N LEU A 99 0.96 -21.46 3.86
CA LEU A 99 0.49 -22.81 4.10
C LEU A 99 -0.46 -23.23 2.97
N LEU A 100 -0.34 -24.47 2.56
CA LEU A 100 -1.19 -25.02 1.51
C LEU A 100 -2.63 -25.14 1.98
N VAL A 101 -3.54 -24.93 1.05
CA VAL A 101 -4.98 -25.10 1.26
C VAL A 101 -5.27 -26.57 1.64
N GLY A 102 -5.91 -26.75 2.78
CA GLY A 102 -6.20 -28.07 3.31
C GLY A 102 -7.32 -28.82 2.56
N PRO A 103 -7.42 -30.15 2.73
CA PRO A 103 -8.38 -31.00 2.02
C PRO A 103 -9.86 -30.57 2.12
N PRO A 104 -10.36 -30.00 3.23
CA PRO A 104 -11.74 -29.52 3.29
C PRO A 104 -12.04 -28.41 2.29
N LEU A 105 -11.11 -27.46 2.12
CA LEU A 105 -11.24 -26.37 1.17
C LEU A 105 -11.08 -26.85 -0.28
N GLN A 106 -10.17 -27.79 -0.52
CA GLN A 106 -9.99 -28.39 -1.84
C GLN A 106 -11.28 -29.10 -2.29
N ARG A 107 -11.96 -29.83 -1.39
CA ARG A 107 -13.28 -30.43 -1.67
C ARG A 107 -14.37 -29.40 -1.94
N ALA A 108 -14.23 -28.19 -1.41
CA ALA A 108 -15.11 -27.06 -1.69
C ALA A 108 -14.74 -26.27 -2.99
N GLY A 109 -13.80 -26.82 -3.79
CA GLY A 109 -13.37 -26.21 -5.06
C GLY A 109 -12.39 -25.05 -4.90
N ILE A 110 -11.69 -24.95 -3.76
CA ILE A 110 -10.64 -23.96 -3.51
C ILE A 110 -9.30 -24.68 -3.65
N ALA A 111 -8.62 -24.47 -4.78
CA ALA A 111 -7.45 -25.26 -5.14
C ALA A 111 -6.16 -24.73 -4.49
N ASN A 112 -6.05 -23.43 -4.26
CA ASN A 112 -4.83 -22.76 -3.85
C ASN A 112 -5.10 -21.49 -3.02
N ASN A 113 -4.03 -20.82 -2.58
CA ASN A 113 -4.12 -19.61 -1.75
C ASN A 113 -4.72 -18.40 -2.50
N ILE A 114 -4.56 -18.31 -3.81
CA ILE A 114 -5.19 -17.26 -4.63
C ILE A 114 -6.71 -17.47 -4.62
N ASP A 115 -7.19 -18.69 -4.84
CA ASP A 115 -8.62 -19.02 -4.78
C ASP A 115 -9.20 -18.73 -3.39
N LEU A 116 -8.47 -19.11 -2.32
CA LEU A 116 -8.89 -18.88 -0.94
C LEU A 116 -9.03 -17.38 -0.65
N SER A 117 -8.01 -16.60 -0.99
CA SER A 117 -8.04 -15.14 -0.78
C SER A 117 -9.12 -14.47 -1.62
N SER A 118 -9.34 -14.91 -2.87
CA SER A 118 -10.43 -14.43 -3.73
C SER A 118 -11.80 -14.71 -3.12
N ARG A 119 -12.04 -15.93 -2.62
CA ARG A 119 -13.31 -16.25 -1.93
C ARG A 119 -13.52 -15.41 -0.67
N ARG A 120 -12.46 -15.11 0.06
CA ARG A 120 -12.53 -14.26 1.26
C ARG A 120 -12.91 -12.83 0.92
N VAL A 121 -12.26 -12.21 -0.06
CA VAL A 121 -12.60 -10.83 -0.46
C VAL A 121 -14.02 -10.76 -1.03
N ASP A 122 -14.48 -11.76 -1.79
CA ASP A 122 -15.87 -11.83 -2.27
C ASP A 122 -16.88 -11.80 -1.12
N LYS A 123 -16.57 -12.51 0.00
CA LYS A 123 -17.46 -12.52 1.19
C LYS A 123 -17.45 -11.17 1.91
N VAL A 124 -16.30 -10.50 1.97
CA VAL A 124 -16.23 -9.13 2.52
C VAL A 124 -17.04 -8.17 1.66
N VAL A 125 -16.84 -8.18 0.33
CA VAL A 125 -17.59 -7.32 -0.60
C VAL A 125 -19.09 -7.57 -0.50
N ALA A 126 -19.52 -8.83 -0.51
CA ALA A 126 -20.93 -9.17 -0.38
C ALA A 126 -21.52 -8.65 0.95
N TYR A 127 -20.76 -8.75 2.04
CA TYR A 127 -21.18 -8.24 3.33
C TYR A 127 -21.28 -6.69 3.33
N LEU A 128 -20.25 -5.97 2.88
CA LEU A 128 -20.24 -4.51 2.79
C LEU A 128 -21.42 -4.01 1.94
N THR A 129 -21.68 -4.66 0.81
CA THR A 129 -22.82 -4.35 -0.07
C THR A 129 -24.15 -4.58 0.64
N SER A 130 -24.29 -5.68 1.40
CA SER A 130 -25.50 -5.94 2.19
C SER A 130 -25.76 -4.91 3.29
N GLN A 131 -24.71 -4.23 3.74
CA GLN A 131 -24.78 -3.15 4.72
C GLN A 131 -24.99 -1.76 4.08
N GLY A 132 -25.21 -1.68 2.78
CA GLY A 132 -25.53 -0.44 2.07
C GLY A 132 -24.38 0.28 1.40
N VAL A 133 -23.17 -0.32 1.37
CA VAL A 133 -22.06 0.23 0.57
C VAL A 133 -22.37 0.00 -0.91
N ASN A 134 -22.22 1.05 -1.74
CA ASN A 134 -22.53 0.98 -3.16
C ASN A 134 -21.61 -0.03 -3.90
N PRO A 135 -22.17 -1.10 -4.49
CA PRO A 135 -21.38 -2.14 -5.16
C PRO A 135 -20.58 -1.62 -6.36
N SER A 136 -21.03 -0.54 -7.03
CA SER A 136 -20.29 0.03 -8.16
C SER A 136 -18.97 0.69 -7.76
N MET A 137 -18.80 0.98 -6.48
CA MET A 137 -17.58 1.57 -5.93
C MET A 137 -16.57 0.51 -5.49
N ILE A 138 -16.98 -0.76 -5.34
CA ILE A 138 -16.13 -1.78 -4.73
C ILE A 138 -15.58 -2.72 -5.80
N SER A 139 -14.28 -2.94 -5.76
CA SER A 139 -13.60 -4.02 -6.46
C SER A 139 -12.88 -4.93 -5.48
N ALA A 140 -12.57 -6.16 -5.89
CA ALA A 140 -11.93 -7.15 -5.05
C ALA A 140 -10.83 -7.89 -5.79
N LYS A 141 -9.73 -8.23 -5.09
CA LYS A 141 -8.65 -9.02 -5.64
C LYS A 141 -7.97 -9.89 -4.58
N GLY A 142 -7.90 -11.19 -4.83
CA GLY A 142 -7.13 -12.14 -4.04
C GLY A 142 -5.70 -12.25 -4.57
N PHE A 143 -4.73 -12.16 -3.67
CA PHE A 143 -3.29 -12.29 -3.98
C PHE A 143 -2.66 -13.58 -3.44
N GLY A 144 -3.39 -14.34 -2.63
CA GLY A 144 -2.82 -15.51 -1.96
C GLY A 144 -1.64 -15.12 -1.08
N ASP A 145 -0.56 -15.87 -1.16
CA ASP A 145 0.67 -15.74 -0.39
C ASP A 145 1.79 -14.94 -1.09
N THR A 146 1.46 -14.22 -2.18
CA THR A 146 2.48 -13.56 -3.02
C THR A 146 3.04 -12.25 -2.42
N HIS A 147 2.39 -11.65 -1.44
CA HIS A 147 2.77 -10.36 -0.83
C HIS A 147 2.87 -10.46 0.69
N PRO A 148 3.85 -11.20 1.24
CA PRO A 148 4.01 -11.31 2.67
C PRO A 148 4.50 -9.98 3.28
N VAL A 149 3.93 -9.59 4.42
CA VAL A 149 4.35 -8.43 5.22
C VAL A 149 5.20 -8.83 6.42
N ALA A 150 5.30 -10.14 6.68
CA ALA A 150 6.13 -10.74 7.72
C ALA A 150 6.66 -12.10 7.28
N SER A 151 7.69 -12.63 7.97
CA SER A 151 8.18 -13.99 7.68
C SER A 151 7.09 -15.04 7.93
N ASN A 152 6.98 -15.99 7.01
CA ASN A 152 6.09 -17.14 7.14
C ASN A 152 6.66 -18.28 8.04
N ASP A 153 7.89 -18.15 8.54
CA ASP A 153 8.55 -19.20 9.34
C ASP A 153 7.90 -19.36 10.71
N ALA A 154 7.43 -18.27 11.31
CA ALA A 154 6.80 -18.25 12.62
C ALA A 154 5.26 -18.07 12.53
N PRO A 155 4.49 -18.62 13.48
CA PRO A 155 3.03 -18.44 13.53
C PRO A 155 2.59 -16.98 13.55
N ASP A 156 3.27 -16.12 14.30
CA ASP A 156 2.95 -14.69 14.41
C ASP A 156 3.13 -13.94 13.08
N GLY A 157 4.14 -14.30 12.30
CA GLY A 157 4.35 -13.74 10.99
C GLY A 157 3.27 -14.20 10.01
N ARG A 158 2.93 -15.50 10.04
CA ARG A 158 1.81 -16.03 9.22
C ARG A 158 0.48 -15.37 9.58
N SER A 159 0.22 -15.11 10.85
CA SER A 159 -1.00 -14.38 11.27
C SER A 159 -1.07 -12.96 10.66
N LYS A 160 0.05 -12.24 10.59
CA LYS A 160 0.13 -10.93 9.94
C LYS A 160 -0.08 -11.01 8.42
N ASN A 161 0.36 -12.11 7.80
CA ASN A 161 0.19 -12.31 6.36
C ASN A 161 -1.28 -12.66 6.00
N ARG A 162 -2.01 -13.38 6.87
CA ARG A 162 -3.45 -13.61 6.73
C ARG A 162 -4.21 -12.33 7.03
N ARG A 163 -4.47 -11.50 6.03
CA ARG A 163 -5.12 -10.20 6.20
C ARG A 163 -6.03 -9.82 5.04
N ILE A 164 -6.91 -8.89 5.31
CA ILE A 164 -7.70 -8.15 4.31
C ILE A 164 -7.28 -6.69 4.39
N GLU A 165 -6.98 -6.11 3.26
CA GLU A 165 -6.73 -4.67 3.12
C GLU A 165 -7.88 -4.03 2.36
N ILE A 166 -8.46 -2.98 2.90
CA ILE A 166 -9.52 -2.19 2.28
C ILE A 166 -8.95 -0.82 2.00
N VAL A 167 -8.75 -0.50 0.73
CA VAL A 167 -8.08 0.71 0.27
C VAL A 167 -9.09 1.63 -0.39
N LEU A 168 -9.07 2.89 0.01
CA LEU A 168 -9.81 3.96 -0.67
C LEU A 168 -8.90 4.56 -1.74
N GLU A 169 -9.31 4.43 -2.99
CA GLU A 169 -8.65 5.11 -4.11
C GLU A 169 -9.41 6.40 -4.39
N GLY A 170 -8.73 7.54 -4.28
CA GLY A 170 -9.30 8.85 -4.58
C GLY A 170 -9.58 9.04 -6.06
N PRO A 171 -10.32 10.08 -6.46
CA PRO A 171 -10.50 10.44 -7.86
C PRO A 171 -9.15 10.82 -8.47
N GLY A 172 -8.64 9.95 -9.36
CA GLY A 172 -7.40 10.20 -10.12
C GLY A 172 -6.16 9.40 -9.73
N ALA A 173 -6.30 8.27 -9.00
CA ALA A 173 -5.21 7.32 -8.81
C ALA A 173 -5.03 6.41 -10.03
#